data_6874a9e80c57f20e0e7ef32845a528cf
#
_entry.id   6874a9e80c57f20e0e7ef32845a528cf
#
_cell.length_a   1.000
_cell.length_b   1.000
_cell.length_c   1.000
_cell.angle_alpha   90.00
_cell.angle_beta   90.00
_cell.angle_gamma   90.00
#
_symmetry.space_group_name_H-M   'P 1'
#
loop_
_entity.id
_entity.type
_entity.pdbx_description
1 polymer ?
#
loop_
_entity_poly.entity_id
_entity_poly.type
_entity_poly.pdbx_seq_one_letter_code
_entity_poly.pdbx_strand_id
1 'polypeptide(L)'
;VFLGNKGVVFPLNKQNLWIVGGGEEAVPGIERAKQMGLRVIVSDGNSKAPGFDLADAHFVVSTYDYLAHIRLADKLKHKPDGVICMGCDVPVTVARLAEHLGCTTIGMFVATLSADKYWQKCELRRQGIQVPRFWNLYKTTLGEVEGQLPLVIKPIDSRGARGVRLVRNAADIRHAYEEARQYGSGVLAEEFLEGPQISTESVITATGAATPGFSDRNYDFEATYPYMVENGGTMPSQLSLEQQAQVCWTAEAAARALGFVNCTAKGDLVLTKDGPKVIEMAARLSGGYFATDQIPLSTGVDLVGIAIRLALGEAVDIQDAIPKKHMPVAIRYQIPDGVKDHTQRGLHHIALATSRESAVWQAEYMCRIMGE
;
A
#
# COMPACT_ATOMS: atom_id res chain seq x y z
N VAL A 1 14.76 2.27 -25.66
CA VAL A 1 13.89 3.42 -25.95
C VAL A 1 13.13 3.09 -27.23
N PHE A 2 11.93 2.55 -27.12
CA PHE A 2 11.04 2.42 -28.28
C PHE A 2 9.97 3.52 -28.17
N LEU A 3 10.15 4.56 -28.97
CA LEU A 3 9.08 5.49 -29.30
C LEU A 3 8.22 4.82 -30.37
N GLY A 4 6.99 4.45 -30.04
CA GLY A 4 6.00 4.09 -31.04
C GLY A 4 5.75 5.29 -31.95
N ASN A 5 6.26 5.22 -33.16
CA ASN A 5 6.24 6.28 -34.16
C ASN A 5 4.89 6.31 -34.86
N LYS A 6 3.93 7.08 -34.34
CA LYS A 6 2.88 7.77 -35.13
C LYS A 6 2.63 9.10 -34.46
N GLY A 7 2.81 10.18 -35.19
CA GLY A 7 2.47 11.54 -34.71
C GLY A 7 0.98 11.65 -34.43
N VAL A 8 0.58 11.23 -33.24
CA VAL A 8 -0.79 11.36 -32.78
C VAL A 8 -0.97 12.82 -32.32
N VAL A 9 -1.73 13.57 -33.08
CA VAL A 9 -2.21 14.90 -32.68
C VAL A 9 -3.27 14.69 -31.61
N PHE A 10 -2.90 14.93 -30.35
CA PHE A 10 -3.82 14.85 -29.23
C PHE A 10 -4.68 16.11 -29.11
N PRO A 11 -5.97 16.01 -28.76
CA PRO A 11 -6.78 17.19 -28.46
C PRO A 11 -6.13 17.97 -27.30
N LEU A 12 -6.06 19.30 -27.44
CA LEU A 12 -5.32 20.24 -26.59
C LEU A 12 -5.84 20.38 -25.16
N ASN A 13 -6.88 19.67 -24.74
CA ASN A 13 -7.61 19.89 -23.49
C ASN A 13 -7.66 18.68 -22.52
N LYS A 14 -6.85 17.63 -22.73
CA LYS A 14 -6.83 16.51 -21.78
C LYS A 14 -5.66 16.65 -20.82
N GLN A 15 -5.93 16.52 -19.51
CA GLN A 15 -4.90 16.40 -18.48
C GLN A 15 -4.13 15.09 -18.65
N ASN A 16 -2.83 15.13 -18.34
CA ASN A 16 -1.91 14.00 -18.42
C ASN A 16 -1.61 13.49 -17.03
N LEU A 17 -1.80 12.22 -16.80
CA LEU A 17 -1.44 11.54 -15.55
C LEU A 17 -0.27 10.59 -15.82
N TRP A 18 0.80 10.68 -15.01
CA TRP A 18 1.88 9.72 -15.02
C TRP A 18 1.71 8.73 -13.88
N ILE A 19 1.50 7.46 -14.20
CA ILE A 19 1.40 6.36 -13.24
C ILE A 19 2.76 5.64 -13.21
N VAL A 20 3.41 5.64 -12.05
CA VAL A 20 4.67 4.92 -11.80
C VAL A 20 4.33 3.53 -11.25
N GLY A 21 4.67 2.49 -12.03
CA GLY A 21 4.25 1.13 -11.83
C GLY A 21 3.09 0.75 -12.76
N GLY A 22 3.29 -0.30 -13.56
CA GLY A 22 2.31 -0.80 -14.55
C GLY A 22 1.97 -2.28 -14.36
N GLY A 23 2.24 -2.85 -13.16
CA GLY A 23 1.89 -4.24 -12.85
C GLY A 23 0.39 -4.49 -12.76
N GLU A 24 -0.01 -5.76 -12.55
CA GLU A 24 -1.41 -6.21 -12.49
C GLU A 24 -2.28 -5.35 -11.54
N GLU A 25 -1.77 -5.02 -10.36
CA GLU A 25 -2.50 -4.24 -9.36
C GLU A 25 -2.71 -2.76 -9.78
N ALA A 26 -1.96 -2.26 -10.77
CA ALA A 26 -2.13 -0.91 -11.31
C ALA A 26 -3.19 -0.85 -12.42
N VAL A 27 -3.52 -1.97 -13.04
CA VAL A 27 -4.46 -2.05 -14.18
C VAL A 27 -5.80 -1.39 -13.87
N PRO A 28 -6.52 -1.72 -12.77
CA PRO A 28 -7.79 -1.07 -12.47
C PRO A 28 -7.68 0.44 -12.30
N GLY A 29 -6.57 0.92 -11.75
CA GLY A 29 -6.29 2.34 -11.61
C GLY A 29 -6.02 3.05 -12.93
N ILE A 30 -5.32 2.40 -13.85
CA ILE A 30 -5.09 2.90 -15.21
C ILE A 30 -6.42 2.99 -15.96
N GLU A 31 -7.27 1.96 -15.89
CA GLU A 31 -8.61 1.97 -16.47
C GLU A 31 -9.46 3.10 -15.90
N ARG A 32 -9.42 3.29 -14.58
CA ARG A 32 -10.16 4.39 -13.95
C ARG A 32 -9.70 5.76 -14.43
N ALA A 33 -8.40 5.99 -14.59
CA ALA A 33 -7.85 7.22 -15.14
C ALA A 33 -8.33 7.45 -16.59
N LYS A 34 -8.38 6.40 -17.40
CA LYS A 34 -8.93 6.46 -18.77
C LYS A 34 -10.42 6.79 -18.78
N GLN A 35 -11.22 6.19 -17.87
CA GLN A 35 -12.65 6.50 -17.71
C GLN A 35 -12.89 7.95 -17.31
N MET A 36 -11.97 8.55 -16.53
CA MET A 36 -11.98 9.98 -16.19
C MET A 36 -11.59 10.88 -17.37
N GLY A 37 -11.27 10.29 -18.54
CA GLY A 37 -10.91 11.04 -19.74
C GLY A 37 -9.46 11.51 -19.79
N LEU A 38 -8.61 11.06 -18.86
CA LEU A 38 -7.21 11.46 -18.81
C LEU A 38 -6.38 10.79 -19.91
N ARG A 39 -5.28 11.43 -20.26
CA ARG A 39 -4.19 10.80 -21.00
C ARG A 39 -3.25 10.16 -19.98
N VAL A 40 -3.01 8.86 -20.13
CA VAL A 40 -2.23 8.08 -19.16
C VAL A 40 -0.86 7.73 -19.72
N ILE A 41 0.17 8.10 -18.96
CA ILE A 41 1.55 7.67 -19.17
C ILE A 41 1.87 6.63 -18.08
N VAL A 42 2.44 5.48 -18.46
CA VAL A 42 2.83 4.43 -17.51
C VAL A 42 4.33 4.18 -17.61
N SER A 43 4.99 3.99 -16.48
CA SER A 43 6.39 3.55 -16.42
C SER A 43 6.55 2.33 -15.51
N ASP A 44 7.32 1.34 -15.97
CA ASP A 44 7.62 0.14 -15.20
C ASP A 44 8.97 -0.43 -15.62
N GLY A 45 9.67 -1.13 -14.70
CA GLY A 45 10.91 -1.84 -15.01
C GLY A 45 10.70 -3.11 -15.83
N ASN A 46 9.51 -3.71 -15.76
CA ASN A 46 9.13 -4.86 -16.56
C ASN A 46 8.66 -4.40 -17.94
N SER A 47 9.39 -4.77 -18.99
CA SER A 47 9.03 -4.44 -20.38
C SER A 47 7.71 -5.07 -20.88
N LYS A 48 7.15 -6.00 -20.09
CA LYS A 48 5.87 -6.69 -20.35
C LYS A 48 4.82 -6.34 -19.29
N ALA A 49 4.94 -5.17 -18.64
CA ALA A 49 3.98 -4.74 -17.66
C ALA A 49 2.57 -4.60 -18.29
N PRO A 50 1.53 -5.24 -17.76
CA PRO A 50 0.20 -5.26 -18.39
C PRO A 50 -0.42 -3.85 -18.53
N GLY A 51 -0.08 -2.92 -17.66
CA GLY A 51 -0.52 -1.53 -17.76
C GLY A 51 -0.03 -0.80 -19.02
N PHE A 52 0.97 -1.31 -19.74
CA PHE A 52 1.47 -0.70 -20.97
C PHE A 52 0.46 -0.79 -22.12
N ASP A 53 -0.33 -1.85 -22.18
CA ASP A 53 -1.34 -2.06 -23.22
C ASP A 53 -2.52 -1.06 -23.11
N LEU A 54 -2.74 -0.51 -21.91
CA LEU A 54 -3.82 0.46 -21.64
C LEU A 54 -3.35 1.92 -21.73
N ALA A 55 -2.04 2.15 -21.68
CA ALA A 55 -1.44 3.48 -21.63
C ALA A 55 -1.45 4.18 -22.99
N ASP A 56 -1.60 5.53 -23.00
CA ASP A 56 -1.40 6.35 -24.20
C ASP A 56 0.09 6.47 -24.57
N ALA A 57 0.97 6.34 -23.56
CA ALA A 57 2.42 6.24 -23.71
C ALA A 57 3.01 5.44 -22.56
N HIS A 58 4.11 4.73 -22.82
CA HIS A 58 4.78 4.02 -21.74
C HIS A 58 6.31 4.11 -21.86
N PHE A 59 6.98 3.87 -20.71
CA PHE A 59 8.43 3.86 -20.62
C PHE A 59 8.91 2.65 -19.82
N VAL A 60 9.87 1.90 -20.37
CA VAL A 60 10.56 0.84 -19.64
C VAL A 60 11.68 1.47 -18.83
N VAL A 61 11.44 1.66 -17.54
CA VAL A 61 12.37 2.27 -16.58
C VAL A 61 12.08 1.76 -15.18
N SER A 62 13.13 1.47 -14.41
CA SER A 62 12.97 1.04 -13.02
C SER A 62 12.16 2.07 -12.22
N THR A 63 11.11 1.64 -11.55
CA THR A 63 10.27 2.50 -10.71
C THR A 63 11.05 3.18 -9.57
N TYR A 64 12.27 2.74 -9.27
CA TYR A 64 13.17 3.35 -8.28
C TYR A 64 14.14 4.38 -8.88
N ASP A 65 14.30 4.42 -10.19
CA ASP A 65 15.23 5.38 -10.85
C ASP A 65 14.51 6.70 -11.15
N TYR A 66 14.35 7.53 -10.11
CA TYR A 66 13.74 8.85 -10.26
C TYR A 66 14.52 9.77 -11.20
N LEU A 67 15.86 9.63 -11.31
CA LEU A 67 16.66 10.42 -12.24
C LEU A 67 16.35 10.06 -13.69
N ALA A 68 16.15 8.77 -14.00
CA ALA A 68 15.71 8.38 -15.34
C ALA A 68 14.30 8.91 -15.65
N HIS A 69 13.38 8.90 -14.68
CA HIS A 69 12.04 9.49 -14.84
C HIS A 69 12.12 10.99 -15.13
N ILE A 70 12.95 11.76 -14.42
CA ILE A 70 13.18 13.19 -14.68
C ILE A 70 13.71 13.41 -16.10
N ARG A 71 14.73 12.64 -16.52
CA ARG A 71 15.27 12.74 -17.89
C ARG A 71 14.24 12.42 -18.98
N LEU A 72 13.30 11.51 -18.70
CA LEU A 72 12.18 11.22 -19.60
C LEU A 72 11.16 12.36 -19.60
N ALA A 73 10.82 12.90 -18.42
CA ALA A 73 9.93 14.04 -18.29
C ALA A 73 10.40 15.24 -19.10
N ASP A 74 11.71 15.55 -19.08
CA ASP A 74 12.29 16.67 -19.84
C ASP A 74 12.09 16.56 -21.35
N LYS A 75 12.01 15.33 -21.86
CA LYS A 75 11.83 15.05 -23.31
C LYS A 75 10.35 15.08 -23.74
N LEU A 76 9.41 15.09 -22.80
CA LEU A 76 7.99 15.11 -23.12
C LEU A 76 7.59 16.50 -23.66
N LYS A 77 6.89 16.50 -24.80
CA LYS A 77 6.29 17.73 -25.37
C LYS A 77 5.16 18.28 -24.50
N HIS A 78 4.37 17.37 -23.94
CA HIS A 78 3.27 17.71 -23.03
C HIS A 78 3.60 17.13 -21.66
N LYS A 79 3.82 18.00 -20.71
CA LYS A 79 4.15 17.60 -19.35
C LYS A 79 2.95 16.96 -18.66
N PRO A 80 3.16 16.00 -17.76
CA PRO A 80 2.12 15.51 -16.86
C PRO A 80 1.60 16.61 -15.93
N ASP A 81 0.31 16.55 -15.63
CA ASP A 81 -0.38 17.43 -14.67
C ASP A 81 -0.45 16.78 -13.29
N GLY A 82 -0.18 15.48 -13.20
CA GLY A 82 -0.12 14.73 -11.96
C GLY A 82 0.75 13.48 -12.07
N VAL A 83 1.29 13.06 -10.93
CA VAL A 83 2.09 11.83 -10.79
C VAL A 83 1.56 11.00 -9.62
N ILE A 84 1.36 9.71 -9.85
CA ILE A 84 0.86 8.79 -8.83
C ILE A 84 1.49 7.40 -9.00
N CYS A 85 1.51 6.58 -7.94
CA CYS A 85 1.75 5.15 -8.04
C CYS A 85 0.54 4.37 -7.50
N MET A 86 0.27 3.22 -8.10
CA MET A 86 -0.79 2.30 -7.72
C MET A 86 -0.24 0.87 -7.75
N GLY A 87 -0.51 0.07 -6.73
CA GLY A 87 0.05 -1.28 -6.60
C GLY A 87 1.59 -1.34 -6.53
N CYS A 88 2.25 -0.19 -6.32
CA CYS A 88 3.70 -0.05 -6.25
C CYS A 88 4.06 0.90 -5.11
N ASP A 89 5.15 0.61 -4.39
CA ASP A 89 5.59 1.41 -3.23
C ASP A 89 6.87 2.17 -3.56
N VAL A 90 6.69 3.33 -4.18
CA VAL A 90 7.78 4.18 -4.67
C VAL A 90 7.53 5.67 -4.39
N PRO A 91 7.20 6.03 -3.14
CA PRO A 91 6.81 7.41 -2.81
C PRO A 91 7.91 8.43 -3.12
N VAL A 92 9.18 8.06 -2.99
CA VAL A 92 10.33 8.93 -3.30
C VAL A 92 10.39 9.25 -4.79
N THR A 93 10.21 8.27 -5.68
CA THR A 93 10.20 8.50 -7.13
C THR A 93 9.02 9.38 -7.53
N VAL A 94 7.83 9.10 -6.99
CA VAL A 94 6.63 9.92 -7.25
C VAL A 94 6.85 11.36 -6.81
N ALA A 95 7.33 11.59 -5.58
CA ALA A 95 7.56 12.92 -5.05
C ALA A 95 8.62 13.69 -5.85
N ARG A 96 9.76 13.07 -6.19
CA ARG A 96 10.82 13.70 -7.00
C ARG A 96 10.34 14.09 -8.39
N LEU A 97 9.60 13.20 -9.04
CA LEU A 97 9.07 13.45 -10.37
C LEU A 97 8.00 14.55 -10.33
N ALA A 98 7.11 14.52 -9.34
CA ALA A 98 6.07 15.54 -9.16
C ALA A 98 6.67 16.91 -8.84
N GLU A 99 7.65 17.01 -7.95
CA GLU A 99 8.39 18.27 -7.66
C GLU A 99 9.05 18.83 -8.93
N HIS A 100 9.72 17.97 -9.71
CA HIS A 100 10.37 18.39 -10.96
C HIS A 100 9.38 18.94 -12.00
N LEU A 101 8.19 18.35 -12.05
CA LEU A 101 7.12 18.75 -12.98
C LEU A 101 6.28 19.94 -12.47
N GLY A 102 6.43 20.34 -11.20
CA GLY A 102 5.57 21.34 -10.57
C GLY A 102 4.16 20.82 -10.27
N CYS A 103 3.99 19.50 -10.19
CA CYS A 103 2.74 18.85 -9.81
C CYS A 103 2.54 18.83 -8.28
N THR A 104 1.31 18.57 -7.85
CA THR A 104 1.00 18.33 -6.44
C THR A 104 1.78 17.11 -5.92
N THR A 105 2.35 17.25 -4.73
CA THR A 105 3.14 16.20 -4.09
C THR A 105 3.06 16.29 -2.57
N ILE A 106 3.29 15.15 -1.89
CA ILE A 106 3.45 15.10 -0.43
C ILE A 106 4.80 15.70 0.03
N GLY A 107 5.69 16.01 -0.90
CA GLY A 107 7.05 16.51 -0.63
C GLY A 107 8.04 15.41 -0.23
N MET A 108 9.32 15.70 -0.46
CA MET A 108 10.40 14.71 -0.30
C MET A 108 10.57 14.21 1.13
N PHE A 109 10.43 15.10 2.11
CA PHE A 109 10.59 14.69 3.52
C PHE A 109 9.55 13.63 3.90
N VAL A 110 8.28 13.88 3.58
CA VAL A 110 7.16 12.96 3.85
C VAL A 110 7.31 11.66 3.06
N ALA A 111 7.70 11.75 1.79
CA ALA A 111 7.93 10.57 0.95
C ALA A 111 9.06 9.67 1.49
N THR A 112 10.16 10.26 1.95
CA THR A 112 11.27 9.51 2.57
C THR A 112 10.83 8.86 3.88
N LEU A 113 10.09 9.60 4.71
CA LEU A 113 9.56 9.10 5.98
C LEU A 113 8.57 7.94 5.77
N SER A 114 7.73 8.04 4.72
CA SER A 114 6.80 6.96 4.32
C SER A 114 7.54 5.70 3.84
N ALA A 115 8.73 5.83 3.28
CA ALA A 115 9.51 4.71 2.75
C ALA A 115 10.37 3.97 3.80
N ASP A 116 10.63 4.58 4.97
CA ASP A 116 11.52 4.04 6.01
C ASP A 116 10.78 3.75 7.32
N LYS A 117 10.58 2.47 7.61
CA LYS A 117 9.83 2.00 8.78
C LYS A 117 10.46 2.39 10.12
N TYR A 118 11.79 2.53 10.17
CA TYR A 118 12.46 2.93 11.41
C TYR A 118 12.23 4.41 11.70
N TRP A 119 12.49 5.29 10.73
CA TRP A 119 12.28 6.72 10.91
C TRP A 119 10.80 7.07 11.08
N GLN A 120 9.93 6.36 10.37
CA GLN A 120 8.48 6.48 10.53
C GLN A 120 8.05 6.21 11.98
N LYS A 121 8.52 5.10 12.58
CA LYS A 121 8.20 4.76 13.98
C LYS A 121 8.81 5.74 14.98
N CYS A 122 10.01 6.25 14.70
CA CYS A 122 10.62 7.30 15.54
C CYS A 122 9.72 8.55 15.55
N GLU A 123 9.24 8.99 14.38
CA GLU A 123 8.38 10.17 14.28
C GLU A 123 7.02 9.93 14.92
N LEU A 124 6.36 8.81 14.63
CA LEU A 124 5.06 8.46 15.24
C LEU A 124 5.16 8.44 16.76
N ARG A 125 6.20 7.81 17.32
CA ARG A 125 6.44 7.78 18.77
C ARG A 125 6.68 9.17 19.34
N ARG A 126 7.44 10.03 18.63
CA ARG A 126 7.69 11.42 19.03
C ARG A 126 6.40 12.23 19.09
N GLN A 127 5.43 11.92 18.23
CA GLN A 127 4.11 12.56 18.16
C GLN A 127 3.07 11.90 19.09
N GLY A 128 3.49 10.92 19.92
CA GLY A 128 2.59 10.25 20.88
C GLY A 128 1.68 9.17 20.26
N ILE A 129 1.89 8.80 18.99
CA ILE A 129 1.15 7.70 18.36
C ILE A 129 1.75 6.37 18.80
N GLN A 130 0.88 5.46 19.20
CA GLN A 130 1.29 4.13 19.66
C GLN A 130 1.83 3.28 18.51
N VAL A 131 3.04 2.77 18.68
CA VAL A 131 3.72 1.84 17.76
C VAL A 131 4.26 0.65 18.56
N PRO A 132 4.58 -0.50 17.92
CA PRO A 132 5.30 -1.57 18.60
C PRO A 132 6.60 -1.06 19.24
N ARG A 133 7.08 -1.69 20.30
CA ARG A 133 8.48 -1.52 20.70
C ARG A 133 9.35 -1.98 19.54
N PHE A 134 10.44 -1.26 19.25
CA PHE A 134 11.25 -1.55 18.08
C PHE A 134 12.74 -1.25 18.32
N TRP A 135 13.60 -1.97 17.63
CA TRP A 135 15.04 -1.90 17.71
C TRP A 135 15.64 -1.88 16.30
N ASN A 136 16.51 -0.91 16.04
CA ASN A 136 17.29 -0.87 14.81
C ASN A 136 18.52 -1.78 14.98
N LEU A 137 18.55 -2.90 14.29
CA LEU A 137 19.60 -3.92 14.44
C LEU A 137 20.96 -3.54 13.81
N TYR A 138 21.06 -2.34 13.22
CA TYR A 138 22.36 -1.74 12.92
C TYR A 138 23.03 -1.15 14.16
N LYS A 139 22.24 -0.66 15.13
CA LYS A 139 22.70 0.00 16.36
C LYS A 139 22.60 -0.89 17.60
N THR A 140 21.72 -1.90 17.56
CA THR A 140 21.41 -2.82 18.66
C THR A 140 21.96 -4.19 18.30
N THR A 141 22.66 -4.84 19.21
CA THR A 141 23.19 -6.19 18.97
C THR A 141 22.04 -7.23 18.98
N LEU A 142 22.23 -8.34 18.27
CA LEU A 142 21.22 -9.40 18.24
C LEU A 142 20.94 -9.98 19.63
N GLY A 143 21.95 -10.07 20.50
CA GLY A 143 21.79 -10.54 21.89
C GLY A 143 20.91 -9.64 22.76
N GLU A 144 20.91 -8.33 22.51
CA GLU A 144 20.06 -7.39 23.27
C GLU A 144 18.57 -7.60 23.03
N VAL A 145 18.19 -8.18 21.90
CA VAL A 145 16.78 -8.42 21.56
C VAL A 145 16.30 -9.84 21.91
N GLU A 146 17.18 -10.75 22.31
CA GLU A 146 16.82 -12.14 22.69
C GLU A 146 15.77 -12.20 23.81
N GLY A 147 15.87 -11.31 24.79
CA GLY A 147 14.90 -11.22 25.90
C GLY A 147 13.57 -10.59 25.54
N GLN A 148 13.35 -10.20 24.27
CA GLN A 148 12.15 -9.49 23.82
C GLN A 148 11.20 -10.36 22.97
N LEU A 149 11.49 -11.64 22.83
CA LEU A 149 10.67 -12.59 22.06
C LEU A 149 9.22 -12.67 22.57
N PRO A 150 8.24 -12.90 21.67
CA PRO A 150 8.37 -13.06 20.23
C PRO A 150 8.59 -11.72 19.49
N LEU A 151 9.36 -11.77 18.40
CA LEU A 151 9.72 -10.60 17.60
C LEU A 151 9.33 -10.76 16.14
N VAL A 152 9.04 -9.65 15.47
CA VAL A 152 9.01 -9.57 14.01
C VAL A 152 10.31 -8.90 13.55
N ILE A 153 11.12 -9.64 12.77
CA ILE A 153 12.34 -9.11 12.15
C ILE A 153 12.04 -8.84 10.67
N LYS A 154 12.36 -7.61 10.22
CA LYS A 154 12.02 -7.15 8.87
C LYS A 154 12.98 -6.10 8.33
N PRO A 155 13.09 -5.93 7.00
CA PRO A 155 13.80 -4.80 6.41
C PRO A 155 13.10 -3.47 6.73
N ILE A 156 13.89 -2.37 6.82
CA ILE A 156 13.33 -1.04 7.09
C ILE A 156 12.59 -0.43 5.90
N ASP A 157 12.95 -0.79 4.67
CA ASP A 157 12.52 -0.14 3.42
C ASP A 157 12.04 -1.12 2.34
N SER A 158 11.65 -2.34 2.72
CA SER A 158 11.05 -3.34 1.83
C SER A 158 9.51 -3.33 1.90
N ARG A 159 8.87 -4.02 0.97
CA ARG A 159 7.41 -4.13 0.79
C ARG A 159 6.97 -5.56 0.49
N GLY A 160 5.65 -5.82 0.55
CA GLY A 160 5.06 -7.10 0.21
C GLY A 160 5.52 -8.25 1.13
N ALA A 161 5.81 -7.96 2.39
CA ALA A 161 6.30 -8.89 3.40
C ALA A 161 7.64 -9.59 3.07
N ARG A 162 8.40 -9.12 2.06
CA ARG A 162 9.72 -9.70 1.73
C ARG A 162 10.71 -9.53 2.88
N GLY A 163 11.28 -10.65 3.33
CA GLY A 163 12.22 -10.69 4.44
C GLY A 163 11.58 -10.41 5.82
N VAL A 164 10.25 -10.53 5.94
CA VAL A 164 9.53 -10.37 7.21
C VAL A 164 9.33 -11.72 7.87
N ARG A 165 9.85 -11.90 9.08
CA ARG A 165 9.74 -13.16 9.83
C ARG A 165 9.27 -12.94 11.25
N LEU A 166 8.37 -13.79 11.70
CA LEU A 166 8.04 -13.97 13.10
C LEU A 166 9.08 -14.89 13.74
N VAL A 167 9.74 -14.42 14.79
CA VAL A 167 10.77 -15.14 15.52
C VAL A 167 10.29 -15.43 16.93
N ARG A 168 10.19 -16.72 17.27
CA ARG A 168 9.77 -17.19 18.60
C ARG A 168 10.92 -17.73 19.43
N ASN A 169 12.05 -18.10 18.79
CA ASN A 169 13.21 -18.68 19.44
C ASN A 169 14.48 -17.84 19.19
N ALA A 170 15.32 -17.68 20.20
CA ALA A 170 16.56 -16.92 20.09
C ALA A 170 17.50 -17.45 19.00
N ALA A 171 17.55 -18.78 18.80
CA ALA A 171 18.36 -19.42 17.77
C ALA A 171 18.03 -18.94 16.34
N ASP A 172 16.79 -18.50 16.08
CA ASP A 172 16.31 -18.09 14.77
C ASP A 172 16.60 -16.60 14.46
N ILE A 173 16.97 -15.78 15.46
CA ILE A 173 17.19 -14.33 15.33
C ILE A 173 18.23 -14.04 14.24
N ARG A 174 19.40 -14.71 14.30
CA ARG A 174 20.48 -14.51 13.33
C ARG A 174 20.03 -14.83 11.90
N HIS A 175 19.33 -15.94 11.72
CA HIS A 175 18.84 -16.33 10.39
C HIS A 175 17.83 -15.32 9.85
N ALA A 176 16.86 -14.88 10.68
CA ALA A 176 15.90 -13.86 10.30
C ALA A 176 16.58 -12.52 9.95
N TYR A 177 17.61 -12.12 10.71
CA TYR A 177 18.41 -10.93 10.42
C TYR A 177 19.14 -11.05 9.07
N GLU A 178 19.81 -12.17 8.80
CA GLU A 178 20.57 -12.38 7.55
C GLU A 178 19.64 -12.46 6.32
N GLU A 179 18.41 -12.99 6.49
CA GLU A 179 17.40 -12.96 5.44
C GLU A 179 16.89 -11.53 5.20
N ALA A 180 16.47 -10.82 6.25
CA ALA A 180 15.92 -9.47 6.13
C ALA A 180 16.89 -8.49 5.45
N ARG A 181 18.19 -8.55 5.79
CA ARG A 181 19.20 -7.65 5.21
C ARG A 181 19.41 -7.81 3.69
N GLN A 182 18.90 -8.89 3.08
CA GLN A 182 18.98 -9.08 1.64
C GLN A 182 17.94 -8.24 0.88
N TYR A 183 16.92 -7.72 1.57
CA TYR A 183 15.78 -7.04 0.97
C TYR A 183 15.70 -5.54 1.30
N GLY A 184 16.65 -4.99 2.04
CA GLY A 184 16.61 -3.58 2.42
C GLY A 184 17.95 -3.04 2.89
N SER A 185 18.00 -1.72 3.11
CA SER A 185 19.23 -1.01 3.53
C SER A 185 19.53 -1.17 5.01
N GLY A 186 18.61 -1.70 5.81
CA GLY A 186 18.75 -1.97 7.23
C GLY A 186 17.69 -2.94 7.74
N VAL A 187 17.85 -3.38 8.99
CA VAL A 187 16.95 -4.36 9.62
C VAL A 187 16.36 -3.81 10.91
N LEU A 188 15.08 -4.00 11.07
CA LEU A 188 14.29 -3.64 12.24
C LEU A 188 13.79 -4.90 12.94
N ALA A 189 13.90 -4.95 14.27
CA ALA A 189 13.14 -5.88 15.11
C ALA A 189 12.00 -5.11 15.77
N GLU A 190 10.83 -5.74 15.86
CA GLU A 190 9.64 -5.20 16.54
C GLU A 190 9.04 -6.24 17.46
N GLU A 191 8.44 -5.82 18.57
CA GLU A 191 7.60 -6.74 19.35
C GLU A 191 6.50 -7.29 18.48
N PHE A 192 6.21 -8.58 18.60
CA PHE A 192 5.03 -9.15 17.97
C PHE A 192 3.79 -8.68 18.71
N LEU A 193 2.85 -8.09 18.00
CA LEU A 193 1.60 -7.59 18.56
C LEU A 193 0.50 -8.65 18.45
N GLU A 194 -0.13 -8.97 19.56
CA GLU A 194 -1.30 -9.83 19.62
C GLU A 194 -2.58 -9.01 19.45
N GLY A 195 -3.49 -9.49 18.62
CA GLY A 195 -4.79 -8.89 18.36
C GLY A 195 -5.19 -8.90 16.89
N PRO A 196 -6.43 -8.48 16.57
CA PRO A 196 -6.90 -8.33 15.22
C PRO A 196 -6.00 -7.38 14.41
N GLN A 197 -5.60 -7.82 13.23
CA GLN A 197 -4.83 -7.01 12.30
C GLN A 197 -5.76 -6.34 11.29
N ILE A 198 -5.56 -5.06 11.08
CA ILE A 198 -6.46 -4.21 10.28
C ILE A 198 -5.64 -3.48 9.22
N SER A 199 -6.13 -3.51 7.97
CA SER A 199 -5.73 -2.56 6.94
C SER A 199 -6.73 -1.42 6.88
N THR A 200 -6.22 -0.20 6.91
CA THR A 200 -7.01 1.01 6.68
C THR A 200 -6.59 1.70 5.41
N GLU A 201 -7.53 2.42 4.80
CA GLU A 201 -7.25 3.33 3.69
C GLU A 201 -8.00 4.62 3.94
N SER A 202 -7.25 5.70 4.13
CA SER A 202 -7.79 7.01 4.48
C SER A 202 -7.54 8.02 3.37
N VAL A 203 -8.45 8.98 3.24
CA VAL A 203 -8.26 10.22 2.46
C VAL A 203 -7.91 11.33 3.44
N ILE A 204 -6.77 11.97 3.25
CA ILE A 204 -6.27 13.05 4.09
C ILE A 204 -6.24 14.32 3.28
N THR A 205 -7.04 15.32 3.67
CA THR A 205 -7.04 16.65 3.08
C THR A 205 -6.54 17.69 4.09
N ALA A 206 -6.33 18.93 3.64
CA ALA A 206 -5.95 20.03 4.53
C ALA A 206 -7.02 20.31 5.61
N THR A 207 -8.29 20.01 5.31
CA THR A 207 -9.44 20.39 6.17
C THR A 207 -10.10 19.22 6.87
N GLY A 208 -9.83 17.97 6.46
CA GLY A 208 -10.48 16.80 7.02
C GLY A 208 -9.76 15.50 6.73
N ALA A 209 -10.26 14.42 7.33
CA ALA A 209 -9.86 13.05 7.02
C ALA A 209 -11.08 12.15 7.07
N ALA A 210 -11.08 11.08 6.27
CA ALA A 210 -12.05 10.00 6.34
C ALA A 210 -11.38 8.68 5.95
N THR A 211 -11.81 7.59 6.57
CA THR A 211 -11.26 6.25 6.37
C THR A 211 -12.31 5.32 5.74
N PRO A 212 -12.56 5.41 4.41
CA PRO A 212 -13.52 4.54 3.72
C PRO A 212 -13.09 3.08 3.68
N GLY A 213 -11.80 2.81 3.75
CA GLY A 213 -11.24 1.47 3.75
C GLY A 213 -10.94 0.98 5.15
N PHE A 214 -11.60 -0.11 5.57
CA PHE A 214 -11.37 -0.75 6.85
C PHE A 214 -11.59 -2.25 6.70
N SER A 215 -10.51 -3.03 6.63
CA SER A 215 -10.56 -4.47 6.39
C SER A 215 -9.87 -5.26 7.48
N ASP A 216 -10.54 -6.28 7.98
CA ASP A 216 -9.90 -7.31 8.80
C ASP A 216 -8.93 -8.08 7.91
N ARG A 217 -7.64 -8.12 8.27
CA ARG A 217 -6.62 -8.88 7.56
C ARG A 217 -6.69 -10.35 7.99
N ASN A 218 -6.59 -11.22 7.02
CA ASN A 218 -6.61 -12.66 7.28
C ASN A 218 -5.21 -13.24 7.14
N TYR A 219 -4.78 -13.99 8.16
CA TYR A 219 -3.51 -14.70 8.19
C TYR A 219 -3.72 -16.13 8.64
N ASP A 220 -3.05 -17.05 7.98
CA ASP A 220 -2.84 -18.41 8.47
C ASP A 220 -1.37 -18.52 8.92
N PHE A 221 -1.12 -18.11 10.17
CA PHE A 221 0.24 -18.12 10.71
C PHE A 221 0.82 -19.54 10.89
N GLU A 222 0.00 -20.55 11.01
CA GLU A 222 0.49 -21.93 11.11
C GLU A 222 0.99 -22.42 9.76
N ALA A 223 0.22 -22.16 8.69
CA ALA A 223 0.58 -22.55 7.33
C ALA A 223 1.78 -21.78 6.77
N THR A 224 1.94 -20.49 7.16
CA THR A 224 2.99 -19.64 6.61
C THR A 224 4.19 -19.44 7.52
N TYR A 225 4.14 -19.92 8.77
CA TYR A 225 5.26 -19.75 9.71
C TYR A 225 6.60 -20.20 9.11
N PRO A 226 7.68 -19.43 9.27
CA PRO A 226 7.80 -18.18 10.06
C PRO A 226 7.47 -16.89 9.31
N TYR A 227 6.97 -16.97 8.10
CA TYR A 227 6.66 -15.81 7.26
C TYR A 227 5.28 -15.24 7.58
N MET A 228 5.17 -13.92 7.50
CA MET A 228 3.92 -13.22 7.77
C MET A 228 3.21 -12.87 6.46
N VAL A 229 2.67 -13.89 5.80
CA VAL A 229 1.98 -13.74 4.52
C VAL A 229 0.47 -13.65 4.73
N GLU A 230 -0.10 -12.50 4.39
CA GLU A 230 -1.53 -12.29 4.41
C GLU A 230 -2.19 -13.06 3.26
N ASN A 231 -3.23 -13.83 3.56
CA ASN A 231 -3.99 -14.57 2.56
C ASN A 231 -5.32 -13.90 2.19
N GLY A 232 -5.53 -12.66 2.61
CA GLY A 232 -6.69 -11.87 2.20
C GLY A 232 -7.21 -10.90 3.26
N GLY A 233 -8.35 -10.30 2.95
CA GLY A 233 -9.05 -9.35 3.82
C GLY A 233 -10.56 -9.48 3.74
N THR A 234 -11.29 -8.91 4.70
CA THR A 234 -12.75 -8.97 4.75
C THR A 234 -13.34 -7.65 5.25
N MET A 235 -14.32 -7.14 4.54
CA MET A 235 -15.17 -6.00 4.91
C MET A 235 -16.64 -6.42 4.96
N PRO A 236 -17.47 -5.83 5.82
CA PRO A 236 -17.10 -4.98 6.96
C PRO A 236 -16.35 -5.77 8.02
N SER A 237 -15.66 -5.05 8.92
CA SER A 237 -14.94 -5.65 10.05
C SER A 237 -15.86 -6.29 11.09
N GLN A 238 -15.32 -7.27 11.83
CA GLN A 238 -15.98 -7.86 13.00
C GLN A 238 -15.80 -7.04 14.28
N LEU A 239 -14.94 -6.03 14.26
CA LEU A 239 -14.74 -5.14 15.41
C LEU A 239 -16.01 -4.33 15.70
N SER A 240 -16.24 -4.00 16.97
CA SER A 240 -17.31 -3.08 17.34
C SER A 240 -17.11 -1.71 16.70
N LEU A 241 -18.18 -0.94 16.54
CA LEU A 241 -18.11 0.43 15.99
C LEU A 241 -17.15 1.31 16.78
N GLU A 242 -17.11 1.15 18.09
CA GLU A 242 -16.18 1.89 18.97
C GLU A 242 -14.72 1.52 18.66
N GLN A 243 -14.42 0.23 18.52
CA GLN A 243 -13.08 -0.26 18.16
C GLN A 243 -12.68 0.22 16.76
N GLN A 244 -13.60 0.16 15.80
CA GLN A 244 -13.36 0.69 14.45
C GLN A 244 -13.05 2.18 14.48
N ALA A 245 -13.83 2.96 15.25
CA ALA A 245 -13.59 4.40 15.42
C ALA A 245 -12.21 4.69 16.03
N GLN A 246 -11.78 3.93 17.04
CA GLN A 246 -10.45 4.06 17.64
C GLN A 246 -9.33 3.79 16.63
N VAL A 247 -9.47 2.74 15.82
CA VAL A 247 -8.48 2.38 14.79
C VAL A 247 -8.44 3.46 13.69
N CYS A 248 -9.59 3.92 13.18
CA CYS A 248 -9.67 4.98 12.18
C CYS A 248 -9.02 6.27 12.69
N TRP A 249 -9.39 6.70 13.90
CA TRP A 249 -8.79 7.88 14.51
C TRP A 249 -7.27 7.76 14.62
N THR A 250 -6.76 6.59 15.05
CA THR A 250 -5.33 6.34 15.17
C THR A 250 -4.63 6.39 13.82
N ALA A 251 -5.23 5.80 12.77
CA ALA A 251 -4.68 5.83 11.40
C ALA A 251 -4.63 7.25 10.84
N GLU A 252 -5.70 8.03 11.01
CA GLU A 252 -5.78 9.43 10.57
C GLU A 252 -4.81 10.33 11.34
N ALA A 253 -4.70 10.14 12.66
CA ALA A 253 -3.74 10.87 13.50
C ALA A 253 -2.29 10.51 13.12
N ALA A 254 -2.00 9.24 12.85
CA ALA A 254 -0.68 8.79 12.39
C ALA A 254 -0.32 9.40 11.03
N ALA A 255 -1.25 9.40 10.07
CA ALA A 255 -1.05 10.02 8.77
C ALA A 255 -0.70 11.52 8.91
N ARG A 256 -1.44 12.27 9.73
CA ARG A 256 -1.17 13.69 10.01
C ARG A 256 0.17 13.90 10.74
N ALA A 257 0.49 13.06 11.71
CA ALA A 257 1.75 13.10 12.44
C ALA A 257 2.97 12.92 11.52
N LEU A 258 2.82 12.13 10.44
CA LEU A 258 3.83 11.96 9.40
C LEU A 258 3.83 13.07 8.34
N GLY A 259 2.91 14.04 8.42
CA GLY A 259 2.80 15.14 7.48
C GLY A 259 2.03 14.81 6.20
N PHE A 260 1.23 13.74 6.19
CA PHE A 260 0.40 13.40 5.03
C PHE A 260 -0.70 14.44 4.87
N VAL A 261 -0.78 15.07 3.71
CA VAL A 261 -1.79 16.05 3.34
C VAL A 261 -2.09 15.94 1.85
N ASN A 262 -3.35 16.06 1.48
CA ASN A 262 -3.83 15.95 0.11
C ASN A 262 -3.34 14.66 -0.59
N CYS A 263 -3.49 13.54 0.11
CA CYS A 263 -3.12 12.21 -0.39
C CYS A 263 -4.01 11.13 0.22
N THR A 264 -3.93 9.92 -0.34
CA THR A 264 -4.42 8.72 0.34
C THR A 264 -3.36 8.17 1.29
N ALA A 265 -3.80 7.54 2.35
CA ALA A 265 -2.95 6.99 3.40
C ALA A 265 -3.38 5.56 3.73
N LYS A 266 -2.57 4.59 3.31
CA LYS A 266 -2.70 3.20 3.73
C LYS A 266 -2.12 3.05 5.12
N GLY A 267 -2.83 2.38 6.03
CA GLY A 267 -2.35 2.03 7.37
C GLY A 267 -2.48 0.54 7.65
N ASP A 268 -1.46 -0.06 8.25
CA ASP A 268 -1.51 -1.38 8.85
C ASP A 268 -1.43 -1.22 10.38
N LEU A 269 -2.46 -1.69 11.07
CA LEU A 269 -2.60 -1.55 12.52
C LEU A 269 -2.92 -2.90 13.16
N VAL A 270 -2.60 -3.02 14.44
CA VAL A 270 -3.10 -4.11 15.30
C VAL A 270 -3.90 -3.49 16.44
N LEU A 271 -5.12 -3.96 16.64
CA LEU A 271 -5.89 -3.60 17.82
C LEU A 271 -5.47 -4.52 18.98
N THR A 272 -4.57 -4.02 19.82
CA THR A 272 -4.12 -4.74 21.03
C THR A 272 -5.08 -4.50 22.20
N LYS A 273 -4.90 -5.22 23.30
CA LYS A 273 -5.64 -4.98 24.54
C LYS A 273 -5.44 -3.56 25.10
N ASP A 274 -4.31 -2.92 24.74
CA ASP A 274 -3.94 -1.58 25.20
C ASP A 274 -4.34 -0.49 24.18
N GLY A 275 -5.11 -0.85 23.13
CA GLY A 275 -5.54 0.03 22.05
C GLY A 275 -4.81 -0.22 20.71
N PRO A 276 -5.15 0.56 19.67
CA PRO A 276 -4.55 0.41 18.37
C PRO A 276 -3.06 0.80 18.36
N LYS A 277 -2.21 -0.03 17.73
CA LYS A 277 -0.80 0.28 17.46
C LYS A 277 -0.54 0.25 15.95
N VAL A 278 0.20 1.25 15.46
CA VAL A 278 0.53 1.39 14.04
C VAL A 278 1.76 0.54 13.70
N ILE A 279 1.58 -0.41 12.78
CA ILE A 279 2.68 -1.20 12.21
C ILE A 279 3.40 -0.39 11.11
N GLU A 280 2.63 0.21 10.20
CA GLU A 280 3.15 0.94 9.05
C GLU A 280 2.09 1.88 8.47
N MET A 281 2.54 3.03 7.95
CA MET A 281 1.74 3.95 7.16
C MET A 281 2.42 4.16 5.80
N ALA A 282 1.64 4.26 4.72
CA ALA A 282 2.16 4.56 3.39
C ALA A 282 1.30 5.62 2.70
N ALA A 283 1.94 6.65 2.13
CA ALA A 283 1.26 7.75 1.44
C ALA A 283 0.94 7.34 -0.02
N ARG A 284 0.12 6.32 -0.18
CA ARG A 284 -0.30 5.75 -1.46
C ARG A 284 -1.53 4.86 -1.27
N LEU A 285 -2.15 4.48 -2.40
CA LEU A 285 -3.18 3.44 -2.42
C LEU A 285 -2.61 2.07 -2.05
N SER A 286 -3.39 1.27 -1.32
CA SER A 286 -3.07 -0.13 -1.03
C SER A 286 -3.05 -0.97 -2.29
N GLY A 287 -2.14 -1.96 -2.32
CA GLY A 287 -2.18 -3.05 -3.27
C GLY A 287 -3.14 -4.18 -2.84
N GLY A 288 -3.00 -5.33 -3.50
CA GLY A 288 -3.81 -6.51 -3.18
C GLY A 288 -5.31 -6.29 -3.43
N TYR A 289 -5.65 -5.46 -4.42
CA TYR A 289 -7.02 -5.14 -4.81
C TYR A 289 -7.90 -4.54 -3.68
N PHE A 290 -7.28 -4.10 -2.57
CA PHE A 290 -8.02 -3.47 -1.49
C PHE A 290 -8.58 -2.11 -1.90
N ALA A 291 -7.72 -1.21 -2.42
CA ALA A 291 -8.13 0.14 -2.82
C ALA A 291 -8.94 0.15 -4.12
N THR A 292 -8.62 -0.74 -5.07
CA THR A 292 -9.22 -0.75 -6.41
C THR A 292 -10.54 -1.48 -6.50
N ASP A 293 -10.73 -2.53 -5.68
CA ASP A 293 -11.89 -3.43 -5.80
C ASP A 293 -12.66 -3.57 -4.48
N GLN A 294 -12.00 -3.97 -3.39
CA GLN A 294 -12.68 -4.30 -2.14
C GLN A 294 -13.40 -3.08 -1.55
N ILE A 295 -12.75 -1.91 -1.49
CA ILE A 295 -13.34 -0.67 -0.98
C ILE A 295 -14.53 -0.22 -1.83
N PRO A 296 -14.44 -0.02 -3.15
CA PRO A 296 -15.59 0.44 -3.94
C PRO A 296 -16.72 -0.57 -3.96
N LEU A 297 -16.45 -1.88 -3.98
CA LEU A 297 -17.48 -2.92 -3.89
C LEU A 297 -18.21 -2.86 -2.55
N SER A 298 -17.48 -2.72 -1.45
CA SER A 298 -18.07 -2.69 -0.10
C SER A 298 -18.75 -1.36 0.22
N THR A 299 -18.12 -0.24 -0.09
CA THR A 299 -18.52 1.09 0.41
C THR A 299 -19.16 2.00 -0.63
N GLY A 300 -18.96 1.71 -1.92
CA GLY A 300 -19.37 2.60 -3.02
C GLY A 300 -18.50 3.85 -3.16
N VAL A 301 -17.36 3.92 -2.48
CA VAL A 301 -16.39 5.04 -2.59
C VAL A 301 -15.43 4.79 -3.74
N ASP A 302 -15.35 5.73 -4.68
CA ASP A 302 -14.39 5.74 -5.78
C ASP A 302 -13.03 6.26 -5.27
N LEU A 303 -12.34 5.45 -4.48
CA LEU A 303 -11.08 5.85 -3.84
C LEU A 303 -9.97 6.12 -4.85
N VAL A 304 -9.92 5.35 -5.93
CA VAL A 304 -8.94 5.54 -7.02
C VAL A 304 -9.17 6.89 -7.71
N GLY A 305 -10.42 7.22 -8.03
CA GLY A 305 -10.77 8.53 -8.60
C GLY A 305 -10.41 9.69 -7.67
N ILE A 306 -10.63 9.54 -6.36
CA ILE A 306 -10.21 10.52 -5.35
C ILE A 306 -8.68 10.69 -5.37
N ALA A 307 -7.91 9.60 -5.36
CA ALA A 307 -6.45 9.64 -5.39
C ALA A 307 -5.91 10.32 -6.65
N ILE A 308 -6.52 10.05 -7.81
CA ILE A 308 -6.17 10.69 -9.09
C ILE A 308 -6.45 12.21 -9.02
N ARG A 309 -7.61 12.63 -8.54
CA ARG A 309 -7.96 14.06 -8.38
C ARG A 309 -6.97 14.78 -7.46
N LEU A 310 -6.59 14.18 -6.33
CA LEU A 310 -5.57 14.72 -5.42
C LEU A 310 -4.21 14.85 -6.12
N ALA A 311 -3.80 13.86 -6.91
CA ALA A 311 -2.54 13.90 -7.66
C ALA A 311 -2.54 14.99 -8.76
N LEU A 312 -3.71 15.32 -9.31
CA LEU A 312 -3.91 16.41 -10.26
C LEU A 312 -4.03 17.79 -9.57
N GLY A 313 -3.98 17.84 -8.24
CA GLY A 313 -4.09 19.07 -7.47
C GLY A 313 -5.53 19.60 -7.33
N GLU A 314 -6.52 18.78 -7.62
CA GLU A 314 -7.92 19.15 -7.45
C GLU A 314 -8.32 19.17 -5.97
N ALA A 315 -9.21 20.10 -5.62
CA ALA A 315 -9.86 20.08 -4.31
C ALA A 315 -10.81 18.87 -4.22
N VAL A 316 -10.66 18.07 -3.18
CA VAL A 316 -11.52 16.93 -2.89
C VAL A 316 -12.36 17.24 -1.66
N ASP A 317 -13.67 17.10 -1.78
CA ASP A 317 -14.56 17.13 -0.63
C ASP A 317 -14.43 15.81 0.13
N ILE A 318 -14.19 15.90 1.44
CA ILE A 318 -14.07 14.72 2.30
C ILE A 318 -15.36 13.87 2.29
N GLN A 319 -16.51 14.47 1.97
CA GLN A 319 -17.78 13.77 1.82
C GLN A 319 -17.75 12.74 0.66
N ASP A 320 -16.89 12.94 -0.36
CA ASP A 320 -16.70 11.96 -1.43
C ASP A 320 -16.10 10.64 -0.91
N ALA A 321 -15.39 10.69 0.23
CA ALA A 321 -14.77 9.54 0.87
C ALA A 321 -15.65 8.87 1.95
N ILE A 322 -16.87 9.35 2.18
CA ILE A 322 -17.79 8.72 3.15
C ILE A 322 -18.47 7.50 2.52
N PRO A 323 -18.45 6.33 3.18
CA PRO A 323 -19.15 5.13 2.72
C PRO A 323 -20.64 5.37 2.46
N LYS A 324 -21.13 4.93 1.30
CA LYS A 324 -22.55 5.05 0.89
C LYS A 324 -23.34 3.76 1.07
N LYS A 325 -22.63 2.65 1.32
CA LYS A 325 -23.17 1.31 1.55
C LYS A 325 -22.16 0.51 2.39
N HIS A 326 -22.56 -0.67 2.86
CA HIS A 326 -21.71 -1.59 3.63
C HIS A 326 -21.98 -3.02 3.15
N MET A 327 -21.52 -3.33 1.94
CA MET A 327 -21.69 -4.66 1.36
C MET A 327 -20.58 -5.60 1.85
N PRO A 328 -20.92 -6.83 2.26
CA PRO A 328 -19.91 -7.82 2.61
C PRO A 328 -19.06 -8.23 1.40
N VAL A 329 -17.76 -8.02 1.51
CA VAL A 329 -16.75 -8.36 0.49
C VAL A 329 -15.58 -9.06 1.17
N ALA A 330 -15.18 -10.20 0.64
CA ALA A 330 -13.96 -10.89 1.05
C ALA A 330 -13.04 -11.11 -0.16
N ILE A 331 -11.75 -10.93 0.04
CA ILE A 331 -10.72 -11.38 -0.89
C ILE A 331 -9.92 -12.48 -0.23
N ARG A 332 -9.60 -13.54 -0.98
CA ARG A 332 -8.68 -14.60 -0.55
C ARG A 332 -7.67 -14.87 -1.66
N TYR A 333 -6.47 -15.20 -1.24
CA TYR A 333 -5.37 -15.64 -2.09
C TYR A 333 -5.06 -17.08 -1.83
N GLN A 334 -4.67 -17.81 -2.86
CA GLN A 334 -4.03 -19.10 -2.69
C GLN A 334 -2.65 -18.89 -2.05
N ILE A 335 -2.34 -19.72 -1.10
CA ILE A 335 -1.05 -19.74 -0.39
C ILE A 335 -0.33 -21.04 -0.77
N PRO A 336 0.55 -21.00 -1.78
CA PRO A 336 1.36 -22.16 -2.15
C PRO A 336 2.29 -22.60 -1.01
N ASP A 337 2.65 -23.88 -1.00
CA ASP A 337 3.64 -24.39 -0.05
C ASP A 337 4.97 -23.64 -0.18
N GLY A 338 5.55 -23.29 0.97
CA GLY A 338 6.83 -22.59 1.02
C GLY A 338 6.79 -21.11 0.65
N VAL A 339 5.61 -20.50 0.54
CA VAL A 339 5.45 -19.07 0.30
C VAL A 339 6.16 -18.25 1.39
N LYS A 340 6.90 -17.21 0.98
CA LYS A 340 7.69 -16.36 1.90
C LYS A 340 7.23 -14.91 1.94
N ASP A 341 6.56 -14.45 0.90
CA ASP A 341 6.10 -13.07 0.79
C ASP A 341 4.87 -12.95 -0.13
N HIS A 342 4.26 -11.77 -0.17
CA HIS A 342 3.02 -11.53 -0.91
C HIS A 342 3.16 -11.68 -2.43
N THR A 343 4.37 -11.59 -3.00
CA THR A 343 4.58 -11.73 -4.45
C THR A 343 4.52 -13.19 -4.92
N GLN A 344 4.55 -14.12 -3.97
CA GLN A 344 4.50 -15.56 -4.21
C GLN A 344 3.11 -16.16 -3.98
N ARG A 345 2.13 -15.32 -3.62
CA ARG A 345 0.72 -15.75 -3.53
C ARG A 345 0.23 -16.19 -4.90
N GLY A 346 -0.61 -17.21 -4.92
CA GLY A 346 -1.27 -17.69 -6.15
C GLY A 346 -2.44 -16.81 -6.57
N LEU A 347 -3.37 -17.41 -7.30
CA LEU A 347 -4.59 -16.76 -7.76
C LEU A 347 -5.40 -16.22 -6.57
N HIS A 348 -6.21 -15.22 -6.83
CA HIS A 348 -7.11 -14.66 -5.82
C HIS A 348 -8.56 -14.70 -6.30
N HIS A 349 -9.48 -14.64 -5.35
CA HIS A 349 -10.90 -14.47 -5.62
C HIS A 349 -11.50 -13.40 -4.70
N ILE A 350 -12.30 -12.52 -5.29
CA ILE A 350 -13.09 -11.51 -4.59
C ILE A 350 -14.54 -11.94 -4.61
N ALA A 351 -15.14 -12.13 -3.44
CA ALA A 351 -16.54 -12.48 -3.28
C ALA A 351 -17.34 -11.33 -2.68
N LEU A 352 -18.48 -11.03 -3.29
CA LEU A 352 -19.49 -10.09 -2.79
C LEU A 352 -20.73 -10.91 -2.41
N ALA A 353 -21.24 -10.75 -1.20
CA ALA A 353 -22.38 -11.53 -0.72
C ALA A 353 -23.33 -10.69 0.15
N THR A 354 -24.41 -11.32 0.61
CA THR A 354 -25.41 -10.70 1.49
C THR A 354 -25.03 -10.74 2.97
N SER A 355 -24.09 -11.62 3.34
CA SER A 355 -23.50 -11.67 4.69
C SER A 355 -21.98 -11.82 4.61
N ARG A 356 -21.30 -11.44 5.70
CA ARG A 356 -19.84 -11.56 5.85
C ARG A 356 -19.38 -13.00 5.74
N GLU A 357 -20.06 -13.91 6.43
CA GLU A 357 -19.75 -15.35 6.46
C GLU A 357 -19.89 -15.95 5.05
N SER A 358 -20.93 -15.55 4.31
CA SER A 358 -21.14 -15.99 2.92
C SER A 358 -20.05 -15.48 1.98
N ALA A 359 -19.61 -14.21 2.14
CA ALA A 359 -18.52 -13.65 1.33
C ALA A 359 -17.20 -14.40 1.61
N VAL A 360 -16.88 -14.63 2.89
CA VAL A 360 -15.69 -15.39 3.29
C VAL A 360 -15.73 -16.79 2.72
N TRP A 361 -16.84 -17.52 2.93
CA TRP A 361 -16.98 -18.90 2.43
C TRP A 361 -16.82 -18.98 0.91
N GLN A 362 -17.47 -18.08 0.17
CA GLN A 362 -17.35 -18.04 -1.31
C GLN A 362 -15.92 -17.80 -1.76
N ALA A 363 -15.22 -16.80 -1.15
CA ALA A 363 -13.85 -16.47 -1.51
C ALA A 363 -12.90 -17.66 -1.23
N GLU A 364 -13.03 -18.31 -0.08
CA GLU A 364 -12.23 -19.49 0.31
C GLU A 364 -12.52 -20.70 -0.58
N TYR A 365 -13.79 -20.96 -0.85
CA TYR A 365 -14.20 -22.08 -1.73
C TYR A 365 -13.63 -21.91 -3.14
N MET A 366 -13.80 -20.71 -3.73
CA MET A 366 -13.31 -20.43 -5.08
C MET A 366 -11.78 -20.50 -5.16
N CYS A 367 -11.05 -19.96 -4.18
CA CYS A 367 -9.61 -20.11 -4.15
C CYS A 367 -9.15 -21.57 -4.08
N ARG A 368 -9.90 -22.43 -3.41
CA ARG A 368 -9.60 -23.87 -3.33
C ARG A 368 -9.78 -24.56 -4.68
N ILE A 369 -10.95 -24.40 -5.32
CA ILE A 369 -11.25 -25.09 -6.59
C ILE A 369 -10.46 -24.54 -7.79
N MET A 370 -10.00 -23.29 -7.75
CA MET A 370 -9.14 -22.72 -8.80
C MET A 370 -7.67 -23.21 -8.69
N GLY A 371 -7.30 -23.84 -7.59
CA GLY A 371 -5.97 -24.42 -7.34
C GLY A 371 -5.87 -25.91 -7.68
N GLU A 372 -7.00 -26.57 -7.94
CA GLU A 372 -7.10 -27.94 -8.46
C GLU A 372 -7.09 -27.94 -9.99
#